data_4043fc6eedc1387b38114da051115f4b
#
_entry.id   4043fc6eedc1387b38114da051115f4b
#
_cell.length_a   1.000
_cell.length_b   1.000
_cell.length_c   1.000
_cell.angle_alpha   90.00
_cell.angle_beta   90.00
_cell.angle_gamma   90.00
#
_symmetry.space_group_name_H-M   'P 1'
#
loop_
_entity.id
_entity.type
_entity.pdbx_description
1 polymer ?
#
loop_
_entity_poly.entity_id
_entity_poly.type
_entity_poly.pdbx_seq_one_letter_code
_entity_poly.pdbx_strand_id
1 'polypeptide(L)'
;MRRFLADFGATYAASGLVGFIFAATGPVAIILAVGAQGGLAESDLSSWIFGAFFINGLISIGFCLFYRQPLVFFWTIPGAVLVGPALGHLSFPEVIGAFIATGVLMLALGLSGWVRRCTEAAPMPIVMAMVAGVFLRFGTGLVLAVRDELVVAGPMVVAFVLLSLFKQAGRWLPPLIGAMVVGVFFILVSGKYNPGATALQFAPPNLYMPAFSWQAMIELVVPLAITVLVVQNGQGFAVLSAAGHKPPINAIAVACGAGSIVTAFVGSVSTCLTGPVNAIISSAGEKHRHYTAGVLVGLLALAFGLLSPLFVRLLLSTPPAFIAALGGLAMLRVLQTAFGVAFGGKFALGALVTFLVTVADVPIFNIGAAFWGLVIGFGVSWLLERKDFRS
;
A
#
# COMPACT_ATOMS: atom_id res chain seq x y z
N MET A 1 22.78 -20.90 -3.25
CA MET A 1 23.42 -19.86 -4.08
C MET A 1 23.61 -20.29 -5.53
N ARG A 2 24.27 -21.44 -5.85
CA ARG A 2 24.48 -21.90 -7.26
C ARG A 2 23.20 -22.03 -8.07
N ARG A 3 22.11 -22.57 -7.50
CA ARG A 3 20.81 -22.71 -8.19
C ARG A 3 20.12 -21.38 -8.46
N PHE A 4 20.22 -20.42 -7.52
CA PHE A 4 19.71 -19.06 -7.72
C PHE A 4 20.35 -18.38 -8.94
N LEU A 5 21.68 -18.47 -9.07
CA LEU A 5 22.41 -17.90 -10.20
C LEU A 5 22.05 -18.58 -11.54
N ALA A 6 21.76 -19.89 -11.51
CA ALA A 6 21.29 -20.61 -12.70
C ALA A 6 19.86 -20.22 -13.11
N ASP A 7 19.00 -19.94 -12.11
CA ASP A 7 17.60 -19.56 -12.36
C ASP A 7 17.45 -18.05 -12.69
N PHE A 8 18.41 -17.21 -12.29
CA PHE A 8 18.40 -15.77 -12.55
C PHE A 8 18.72 -15.46 -14.02
N GLY A 9 18.06 -14.45 -14.59
CA GLY A 9 18.28 -14.05 -15.97
C GLY A 9 17.67 -12.67 -16.26
N ALA A 10 17.95 -12.14 -17.45
CA ALA A 10 17.57 -10.77 -17.85
C ALA A 10 16.06 -10.50 -17.72
N THR A 11 15.21 -11.45 -18.06
CA THR A 11 13.74 -11.32 -17.94
C THR A 11 13.32 -11.08 -16.49
N TYR A 12 13.90 -11.84 -15.55
CA TYR A 12 13.57 -11.73 -14.12
C TYR A 12 14.22 -10.50 -13.50
N ALA A 13 15.39 -10.09 -13.97
CA ALA A 13 16.02 -8.84 -13.59
C ALA A 13 15.16 -7.64 -14.01
N ALA A 14 14.68 -7.64 -15.24
CA ALA A 14 13.82 -6.57 -15.76
C ALA A 14 12.49 -6.50 -14.99
N SER A 15 11.78 -7.63 -14.80
CA SER A 15 10.52 -7.64 -14.07
C SER A 15 10.70 -7.28 -12.60
N GLY A 16 11.79 -7.72 -11.95
CA GLY A 16 12.14 -7.34 -10.58
C GLY A 16 12.39 -5.85 -10.46
N LEU A 17 13.16 -5.27 -11.38
CA LEU A 17 13.44 -3.83 -11.39
C LEU A 17 12.15 -3.02 -11.59
N VAL A 18 11.29 -3.39 -12.55
CA VAL A 18 10.00 -2.72 -12.79
C VAL A 18 9.09 -2.83 -11.56
N GLY A 19 9.01 -4.03 -10.94
CA GLY A 19 8.23 -4.24 -9.72
C GLY A 19 8.71 -3.38 -8.56
N PHE A 20 10.02 -3.26 -8.38
CA PHE A 20 10.62 -2.40 -7.36
C PHE A 20 10.35 -0.91 -7.66
N ILE A 21 10.58 -0.43 -8.87
CA ILE A 21 10.34 0.97 -9.23
C ILE A 21 8.86 1.33 -9.02
N PHE A 22 7.94 0.42 -9.36
CA PHE A 22 6.51 0.61 -9.05
C PHE A 22 6.28 0.84 -7.56
N ALA A 23 6.86 0.00 -6.68
CA ALA A 23 6.70 0.13 -5.24
C ALA A 23 7.35 1.41 -4.67
N ALA A 24 8.50 1.82 -5.21
CA ALA A 24 9.27 2.97 -4.75
C ALA A 24 8.76 4.33 -5.26
N THR A 25 7.77 4.36 -6.15
CA THR A 25 7.23 5.61 -6.74
C THR A 25 5.89 6.00 -6.12
N GLY A 26 4.77 5.71 -6.79
CA GLY A 26 3.43 6.09 -6.34
C GLY A 26 3.08 5.70 -4.90
N PRO A 27 3.31 4.44 -4.47
CA PRO A 27 3.06 4.04 -3.09
C PRO A 27 3.85 4.85 -2.05
N VAL A 28 5.11 5.23 -2.32
CA VAL A 28 5.90 6.08 -1.39
C VAL A 28 5.30 7.48 -1.28
N ALA A 29 4.79 8.04 -2.38
CA ALA A 29 4.10 9.33 -2.34
C ALA A 29 2.89 9.33 -1.38
N ILE A 30 2.24 8.18 -1.20
CA ILE A 30 1.14 8.03 -0.23
C ILE A 30 1.65 8.12 1.20
N ILE A 31 2.77 7.47 1.54
CA ILE A 31 3.38 7.59 2.88
C ILE A 31 3.69 9.05 3.17
N LEU A 32 4.28 9.77 2.21
CA LEU A 32 4.61 11.19 2.38
C LEU A 32 3.36 12.06 2.54
N ALA A 33 2.31 11.82 1.74
CA ALA A 33 1.06 12.55 1.83
C ALA A 33 0.34 12.30 3.18
N VAL A 34 0.30 11.06 3.64
CA VAL A 34 -0.26 10.66 4.93
C VAL A 34 0.54 11.26 6.09
N GLY A 35 1.86 11.18 6.03
CA GLY A 35 2.72 11.76 7.04
C GLY A 35 2.62 13.28 7.12
N ALA A 36 2.54 13.96 5.99
CA ALA A 36 2.31 15.41 5.94
C ALA A 36 0.95 15.79 6.55
N GLN A 37 -0.11 15.01 6.26
CA GLN A 37 -1.43 15.19 6.88
C GLN A 37 -1.38 15.00 8.40
N GLY A 38 -0.61 14.03 8.88
CA GLY A 38 -0.43 13.74 10.31
C GLY A 38 0.63 14.59 11.01
N GLY A 39 1.28 15.54 10.32
CA GLY A 39 2.33 16.38 10.89
C GLY A 39 3.60 15.63 11.30
N LEU A 40 3.88 14.47 10.68
CA LEU A 40 5.08 13.68 10.96
C LEU A 40 6.35 14.37 10.45
N ALA A 41 7.42 14.30 11.26
CA ALA A 41 8.71 14.84 10.87
C ALA A 41 9.38 14.03 9.75
N GLU A 42 10.37 14.64 9.08
CA GLU A 42 11.18 13.96 8.04
C GLU A 42 11.84 12.67 8.57
N SER A 43 12.29 12.68 9.82
CA SER A 43 12.87 11.52 10.48
C SER A 43 11.87 10.37 10.65
N ASP A 44 10.60 10.70 10.95
CA ASP A 44 9.54 9.72 11.11
C ASP A 44 9.18 9.08 9.75
N LEU A 45 9.09 9.90 8.71
CA LEU A 45 8.87 9.44 7.35
C LEU A 45 9.99 8.54 6.85
N SER A 46 11.24 8.92 7.12
CA SER A 46 12.42 8.12 6.78
C SER A 46 12.42 6.77 7.50
N SER A 47 12.07 6.77 8.80
CA SER A 47 11.95 5.56 9.61
C SER A 47 10.80 4.67 9.14
N TRP A 48 9.65 5.26 8.80
CA TRP A 48 8.52 4.53 8.21
C TRP A 48 8.94 3.85 6.90
N ILE A 49 9.58 4.58 5.99
CA ILE A 49 10.06 4.02 4.72
C ILE A 49 11.13 2.96 4.95
N PHE A 50 12.02 3.13 5.94
CA PHE A 50 12.96 2.08 6.34
C PHE A 50 12.22 0.79 6.71
N GLY A 51 11.23 0.83 7.58
CA GLY A 51 10.43 -0.33 7.96
C GLY A 51 9.70 -0.95 6.77
N ALA A 52 9.07 -0.10 5.96
CA ALA A 52 8.30 -0.50 4.80
C ALA A 52 9.13 -1.22 3.72
N PHE A 53 10.39 -0.84 3.54
CA PHE A 53 11.25 -1.39 2.50
C PHE A 53 12.32 -2.33 3.05
N PHE A 54 13.12 -1.91 4.03
CA PHE A 54 14.24 -2.71 4.50
C PHE A 54 13.77 -3.99 5.20
N ILE A 55 12.87 -3.86 6.18
CA ILE A 55 12.40 -5.03 6.95
C ILE A 55 11.57 -5.95 6.04
N ASN A 56 10.65 -5.40 5.26
CA ASN A 56 9.85 -6.18 4.32
C ASN A 56 10.70 -6.76 3.18
N GLY A 57 11.78 -6.11 2.80
CA GLY A 57 12.77 -6.66 1.86
C GLY A 57 13.43 -7.94 2.39
N LEU A 58 13.82 -7.97 3.67
CA LEU A 58 14.35 -9.17 4.33
C LEU A 58 13.32 -10.30 4.34
N ILE A 59 12.07 -10.00 4.71
CA ILE A 59 10.97 -10.98 4.71
C ILE A 59 10.77 -11.53 3.29
N SER A 60 10.74 -10.66 2.28
CA SER A 60 10.57 -11.03 0.87
C SER A 60 11.68 -11.96 0.38
N ILE A 61 12.94 -11.64 0.66
CA ILE A 61 14.08 -12.49 0.28
C ILE A 61 13.95 -13.86 0.94
N GLY A 62 13.67 -13.89 2.25
CA GLY A 62 13.52 -15.13 3.01
C GLY A 62 12.42 -16.02 2.44
N PHE A 63 11.23 -15.46 2.20
CA PHE A 63 10.08 -16.19 1.66
C PHE A 63 10.28 -16.62 0.21
N CYS A 64 10.83 -15.77 -0.65
CA CYS A 64 11.13 -16.13 -2.02
C CYS A 64 12.12 -17.30 -2.12
N LEU A 65 13.18 -17.29 -1.31
CA LEU A 65 14.17 -18.35 -1.30
C LEU A 65 13.64 -19.66 -0.70
N PHE A 66 12.88 -19.57 0.41
CA PHE A 66 12.36 -20.74 1.11
C PHE A 66 11.28 -21.47 0.31
N TYR A 67 10.26 -20.73 -0.17
CA TYR A 67 9.13 -21.31 -0.89
C TYR A 67 9.38 -21.45 -2.41
N ARG A 68 10.42 -20.84 -2.95
CA ARG A 68 10.70 -20.74 -4.39
C ARG A 68 9.51 -20.24 -5.19
N GLN A 69 8.82 -19.26 -4.64
CA GLN A 69 7.71 -18.54 -5.23
C GLN A 69 7.98 -17.03 -5.14
N PRO A 70 7.41 -16.21 -6.03
CA PRO A 70 7.58 -14.76 -5.99
C PRO A 70 6.70 -14.16 -4.87
N LEU A 71 7.14 -14.30 -3.62
CA LEU A 71 6.44 -13.85 -2.43
C LEU A 71 7.06 -12.55 -1.92
N VAL A 72 6.67 -11.45 -2.52
CA VAL A 72 7.13 -10.10 -2.12
C VAL A 72 6.16 -9.47 -1.16
N PHE A 73 6.71 -9.01 -0.03
CA PHE A 73 6.01 -8.29 1.02
C PHE A 73 6.41 -6.82 1.01
N PHE A 74 5.44 -5.95 1.21
CA PHE A 74 5.61 -4.55 1.51
C PHE A 74 4.58 -4.13 2.56
N TRP A 75 4.16 -2.87 2.57
CA TRP A 75 3.15 -2.36 3.51
C TRP A 75 1.77 -2.28 2.88
N THR A 76 0.74 -2.26 3.73
CA THR A 76 -0.64 -2.10 3.26
C THR A 76 -0.91 -0.64 2.85
N ILE A 77 -1.10 -0.41 1.54
CA ILE A 77 -1.44 0.92 1.03
C ILE A 77 -2.78 1.41 1.59
N PRO A 78 -3.89 0.63 1.56
CA PRO A 78 -5.14 1.03 2.19
C PRO A 78 -4.99 1.31 3.68
N GLY A 79 -4.20 0.50 4.38
CA GLY A 79 -3.91 0.71 5.79
C GLY A 79 -3.14 2.01 6.05
N ALA A 80 -2.14 2.34 5.24
CA ALA A 80 -1.43 3.62 5.36
C ALA A 80 -2.37 4.81 5.23
N VAL A 81 -3.32 4.75 4.29
CA VAL A 81 -4.28 5.84 4.07
C VAL A 81 -5.27 6.01 5.23
N LEU A 82 -5.62 4.92 5.95
CA LEU A 82 -6.41 5.00 7.18
C LEU A 82 -5.70 5.76 8.30
N VAL A 83 -4.37 5.74 8.31
CA VAL A 83 -3.57 6.40 9.36
C VAL A 83 -3.64 7.92 9.27
N GLY A 84 -3.75 8.49 8.07
CA GLY A 84 -3.76 9.94 7.88
C GLY A 84 -4.82 10.68 8.73
N PRO A 85 -6.12 10.35 8.59
CA PRO A 85 -7.17 10.91 9.45
C PRO A 85 -6.98 10.60 10.94
N ALA A 86 -6.53 9.39 11.28
CA ALA A 86 -6.30 8.98 12.67
C ALA A 86 -5.24 9.86 13.36
N LEU A 87 -4.18 10.23 12.66
CA LEU A 87 -3.14 11.14 13.18
C LEU A 87 -3.66 12.56 13.46
N GLY A 88 -4.84 12.94 12.98
CA GLY A 88 -5.48 14.21 13.31
C GLY A 88 -5.95 14.29 14.77
N HIS A 89 -6.10 13.16 15.45
CA HIS A 89 -6.63 13.09 16.82
C HIS A 89 -5.96 12.03 17.71
N LEU A 90 -5.16 11.12 17.13
CA LEU A 90 -4.34 10.15 17.86
C LEU A 90 -2.87 10.57 17.77
N SER A 91 -2.13 10.36 18.85
CA SER A 91 -0.69 10.51 18.83
C SER A 91 -0.02 9.38 18.03
N PHE A 92 1.16 9.65 17.46
CA PHE A 92 1.87 8.62 16.69
C PHE A 92 2.22 7.37 17.53
N PRO A 93 2.62 7.46 18.82
CA PRO A 93 2.76 6.29 19.68
C PRO A 93 1.49 5.44 19.83
N GLU A 94 0.29 6.04 19.86
CA GLU A 94 -0.97 5.30 19.92
C GLU A 94 -1.26 4.57 18.60
N VAL A 95 -0.95 5.20 17.48
CA VAL A 95 -1.03 4.56 16.15
C VAL A 95 -0.07 3.36 16.08
N ILE A 96 1.14 3.48 16.60
CA ILE A 96 2.11 2.37 16.68
C ILE A 96 1.57 1.25 17.57
N GLY A 97 0.95 1.57 18.69
CA GLY A 97 0.28 0.59 19.55
C GLY A 97 -0.80 -0.20 18.77
N ALA A 98 -1.58 0.49 17.94
CA ALA A 98 -2.56 -0.16 17.06
C ALA A 98 -1.90 -1.02 15.98
N PHE A 99 -0.76 -0.62 15.41
CA PHE A 99 0.00 -1.45 14.46
C PHE A 99 0.46 -2.77 15.11
N ILE A 100 0.98 -2.71 16.33
CA ILE A 100 1.39 -3.90 17.09
C ILE A 100 0.19 -4.79 17.38
N ALA A 101 -0.92 -4.24 17.87
CA ALA A 101 -2.14 -5.00 18.16
C ALA A 101 -2.71 -5.65 16.89
N THR A 102 -2.69 -4.95 15.77
CA THR A 102 -3.03 -5.51 14.45
C THR A 102 -2.12 -6.66 14.08
N GLY A 103 -0.81 -6.50 14.28
CA GLY A 103 0.18 -7.56 14.04
C GLY A 103 -0.08 -8.79 14.90
N VAL A 104 -0.38 -8.62 16.19
CA VAL A 104 -0.75 -9.72 17.12
C VAL A 104 -2.03 -10.41 16.66
N LEU A 105 -3.06 -9.68 16.26
CA LEU A 105 -4.30 -10.25 15.73
C LEU A 105 -4.05 -11.08 14.47
N MET A 106 -3.30 -10.56 13.52
CA MET A 106 -2.97 -11.27 12.28
C MET A 106 -2.11 -12.50 12.54
N LEU A 107 -1.16 -12.42 13.47
CA LEU A 107 -0.32 -13.54 13.89
C LEU A 107 -1.19 -14.65 14.51
N ALA A 108 -2.10 -14.29 15.42
CA ALA A 108 -3.02 -15.24 16.04
C ALA A 108 -3.92 -15.93 14.99
N LEU A 109 -4.47 -15.17 14.05
CA LEU A 109 -5.28 -15.71 12.94
C LEU A 109 -4.45 -16.62 12.02
N GLY A 110 -3.20 -16.25 11.72
CA GLY A 110 -2.29 -17.05 10.91
C GLY A 110 -1.93 -18.38 11.56
N LEU A 111 -1.61 -18.37 12.86
CA LEU A 111 -1.26 -19.56 13.63
C LEU A 111 -2.47 -20.47 13.85
N SER A 112 -3.67 -19.93 14.07
CA SER A 112 -4.90 -20.71 14.25
C SER A 112 -5.41 -21.34 12.95
N GLY A 113 -4.92 -20.92 11.77
CA GLY A 113 -5.42 -21.34 10.47
C GLY A 113 -6.80 -20.76 10.08
N TRP A 114 -7.33 -19.82 10.85
CA TRP A 114 -8.64 -19.22 10.62
C TRP A 114 -8.66 -18.11 9.56
N VAL A 115 -7.50 -17.72 9.06
CA VAL A 115 -7.38 -16.63 8.06
C VAL A 115 -8.35 -16.82 6.91
N ARG A 116 -8.39 -18.02 6.33
CA ARG A 116 -9.28 -18.34 5.22
C ARG A 116 -10.75 -18.15 5.58
N ARG A 117 -11.17 -18.63 6.75
CA ARG A 117 -12.57 -18.47 7.22
C ARG A 117 -12.93 -17.01 7.43
N CYS A 118 -12.03 -16.23 8.03
CA CYS A 118 -12.25 -14.80 8.26
C CYS A 118 -12.32 -14.01 6.94
N THR A 119 -11.46 -14.33 5.96
CA THR A 119 -11.48 -13.67 4.64
C THR A 119 -12.73 -14.02 3.84
N GLU A 120 -13.18 -15.27 3.89
CA GLU A 120 -14.39 -15.71 3.19
C GLU A 120 -15.69 -15.15 3.85
N ALA A 121 -15.65 -14.85 5.15
CA ALA A 121 -16.80 -14.28 5.88
C ALA A 121 -16.96 -12.76 5.66
N ALA A 122 -15.93 -12.06 5.20
CA ALA A 122 -15.98 -10.62 4.99
C ALA A 122 -16.79 -10.26 3.73
N PRO A 123 -17.87 -9.45 3.84
CA PRO A 123 -18.63 -9.01 2.66
C PRO A 123 -17.80 -8.03 1.83
N MET A 124 -17.14 -8.56 0.79
CA MET A 124 -16.20 -7.80 -0.05
C MET A 124 -16.75 -6.46 -0.57
N PRO A 125 -18.03 -6.33 -0.99
CA PRO A 125 -18.57 -5.04 -1.41
C PRO A 125 -18.49 -3.96 -0.32
N ILE A 126 -18.82 -4.29 0.93
CA ILE A 126 -18.75 -3.36 2.07
C ILE A 126 -17.29 -2.96 2.35
N VAL A 127 -16.37 -3.94 2.37
CA VAL A 127 -14.94 -3.67 2.56
C VAL A 127 -14.39 -2.78 1.44
N MET A 128 -14.74 -3.08 0.18
CA MET A 128 -14.25 -2.30 -0.95
C MET A 128 -14.90 -0.92 -1.05
N ALA A 129 -16.10 -0.73 -0.51
CA ALA A 129 -16.72 0.57 -0.35
C ALA A 129 -15.97 1.47 0.65
N MET A 130 -15.50 0.90 1.77
CA MET A 130 -14.59 1.61 2.68
C MET A 130 -13.29 2.01 1.97
N VAL A 131 -12.68 1.08 1.25
CA VAL A 131 -11.46 1.35 0.47
C VAL A 131 -11.70 2.45 -0.57
N ALA A 132 -12.83 2.41 -1.29
CA ALA A 132 -13.19 3.45 -2.24
C ALA A 132 -13.36 4.82 -1.57
N GLY A 133 -14.01 4.87 -0.40
CA GLY A 133 -14.19 6.10 0.37
C GLY A 133 -12.85 6.72 0.82
N VAL A 134 -11.97 5.90 1.37
CA VAL A 134 -10.63 6.33 1.85
C VAL A 134 -9.77 6.80 0.67
N PHE A 135 -9.79 6.09 -0.45
CA PHE A 135 -8.96 6.43 -1.63
C PHE A 135 -9.52 7.59 -2.46
N LEU A 136 -10.78 7.96 -2.29
CA LEU A 136 -11.38 9.07 -3.03
C LEU A 136 -10.56 10.36 -2.88
N ARG A 137 -9.95 10.59 -1.72
CA ARG A 137 -9.09 11.75 -1.47
C ARG A 137 -7.90 11.85 -2.40
N PHE A 138 -7.31 10.73 -2.79
CA PHE A 138 -6.20 10.71 -3.74
C PHE A 138 -6.69 11.04 -5.15
N GLY A 139 -7.89 10.54 -5.53
CA GLY A 139 -8.50 10.90 -6.81
C GLY A 139 -8.87 12.38 -6.90
N THR A 140 -9.49 12.92 -5.87
CA THR A 140 -9.80 14.36 -5.79
C THR A 140 -8.55 15.21 -5.68
N GLY A 141 -7.54 14.76 -4.91
CA GLY A 141 -6.24 15.40 -4.78
C GLY A 141 -5.49 15.52 -6.12
N LEU A 142 -5.61 14.53 -7.01
CA LEU A 142 -5.07 14.62 -8.36
C LEU A 142 -5.70 15.79 -9.15
N VAL A 143 -7.03 15.92 -9.10
CA VAL A 143 -7.74 17.00 -9.80
C VAL A 143 -7.33 18.37 -9.25
N LEU A 144 -7.24 18.46 -7.90
CA LEU A 144 -6.79 19.70 -7.25
C LEU A 144 -5.33 20.02 -7.60
N ALA A 145 -4.45 19.02 -7.63
CA ALA A 145 -3.06 19.21 -8.03
C ALA A 145 -2.92 19.78 -9.47
N VAL A 146 -3.76 19.31 -10.40
CA VAL A 146 -3.80 19.84 -11.77
C VAL A 146 -4.30 21.29 -11.78
N ARG A 147 -5.30 21.61 -10.98
CA ARG A 147 -5.83 22.98 -10.87
C ARG A 147 -4.80 23.94 -10.28
N ASP A 148 -4.13 23.52 -9.20
CA ASP A 148 -3.27 24.41 -8.41
C ASP A 148 -1.87 24.55 -9.05
N GLU A 149 -1.39 23.52 -9.76
CA GLU A 149 -0.06 23.44 -10.34
C GLU A 149 -0.08 22.77 -11.73
N LEU A 150 -0.77 23.42 -12.68
CA LEU A 150 -0.97 22.89 -14.04
C LEU A 150 0.35 22.58 -14.76
N VAL A 151 1.39 23.39 -14.51
CA VAL A 151 2.70 23.24 -15.19
C VAL A 151 3.38 21.91 -14.85
N VAL A 152 3.21 21.39 -13.66
CA VAL A 152 3.80 20.12 -13.23
C VAL A 152 2.80 18.97 -13.36
N ALA A 153 1.63 19.08 -12.74
CA ALA A 153 0.66 17.99 -12.67
C ALA A 153 -0.05 17.73 -14.01
N GLY A 154 -0.28 18.77 -14.84
CA GLY A 154 -0.92 18.60 -16.15
C GLY A 154 -0.13 17.67 -17.09
N PRO A 155 1.17 17.94 -17.36
CA PRO A 155 1.99 17.05 -18.16
C PRO A 155 2.12 15.62 -17.60
N MET A 156 2.11 15.45 -16.27
CA MET A 156 2.12 14.13 -15.63
C MET A 156 0.87 13.32 -16.01
N VAL A 157 -0.30 13.95 -15.94
CA VAL A 157 -1.58 13.32 -16.33
C VAL A 157 -1.58 12.97 -17.80
N VAL A 158 -1.15 13.89 -18.67
CA VAL A 158 -1.07 13.66 -20.12
C VAL A 158 -0.13 12.49 -20.43
N ALA A 159 1.06 12.45 -19.83
CA ALA A 159 2.01 11.37 -20.02
C ALA A 159 1.43 10.01 -19.55
N PHE A 160 0.77 9.99 -18.40
CA PHE A 160 0.10 8.77 -17.89
C PHE A 160 -0.97 8.26 -18.85
N VAL A 161 -1.82 9.16 -19.38
CA VAL A 161 -2.89 8.79 -20.32
C VAL A 161 -2.31 8.30 -21.64
N LEU A 162 -1.34 9.01 -22.22
CA LEU A 162 -0.71 8.62 -23.48
C LEU A 162 -0.01 7.25 -23.39
N LEU A 163 0.76 7.02 -22.32
CA LEU A 163 1.42 5.73 -22.10
C LEU A 163 0.41 4.61 -21.78
N SER A 164 -0.73 4.94 -21.21
CA SER A 164 -1.83 3.97 -21.00
C SER A 164 -2.56 3.63 -22.31
N LEU A 165 -2.68 4.58 -23.23
CA LEU A 165 -3.28 4.38 -24.56
C LEU A 165 -2.39 3.52 -25.46
N PHE A 166 -1.11 3.85 -25.53
CA PHE A 166 -0.15 3.15 -26.38
C PHE A 166 0.47 1.96 -25.67
N LYS A 167 -0.25 0.82 -25.61
CA LYS A 167 0.16 -0.39 -24.92
C LYS A 167 1.59 -0.83 -25.20
N GLN A 168 2.09 -0.60 -26.41
CA GLN A 168 3.46 -0.94 -26.81
C GLN A 168 4.51 -0.06 -26.14
N ALA A 169 4.28 1.24 -26.05
CA ALA A 169 5.11 2.18 -25.32
C ALA A 169 5.03 1.93 -23.80
N GLY A 170 3.83 1.69 -23.27
CA GLY A 170 3.60 1.38 -21.84
C GLY A 170 4.22 0.05 -21.38
N ARG A 171 4.58 -0.87 -22.29
CA ARG A 171 5.38 -2.06 -21.96
C ARG A 171 6.84 -1.75 -21.67
N TRP A 172 7.41 -0.73 -22.34
CA TRP A 172 8.78 -0.29 -22.12
C TRP A 172 8.90 0.71 -20.98
N LEU A 173 7.92 1.61 -20.87
CA LEU A 173 7.87 2.62 -19.82
C LEU A 173 6.48 2.60 -19.16
N PRO A 174 6.32 1.97 -17.99
CA PRO A 174 5.06 1.95 -17.26
C PRO A 174 4.48 3.37 -17.07
N PRO A 175 3.15 3.58 -17.26
CA PRO A 175 2.53 4.89 -17.27
C PRO A 175 2.85 5.77 -16.08
N LEU A 176 2.90 5.16 -14.88
CA LEU A 176 3.21 5.86 -13.64
C LEU A 176 4.67 6.35 -13.59
N ILE A 177 5.60 5.53 -14.09
CA ILE A 177 7.03 5.90 -14.19
C ILE A 177 7.19 7.02 -15.20
N GLY A 178 6.52 6.93 -16.36
CA GLY A 178 6.54 7.99 -17.36
C GLY A 178 5.99 9.31 -16.81
N ALA A 179 4.88 9.27 -16.07
CA ALA A 179 4.33 10.44 -15.40
C ALA A 179 5.32 11.05 -14.40
N MET A 180 6.00 10.21 -13.61
CA MET A 180 7.04 10.66 -12.67
C MET A 180 8.21 11.34 -13.38
N VAL A 181 8.75 10.73 -14.44
CA VAL A 181 9.87 11.30 -15.23
C VAL A 181 9.48 12.64 -15.84
N VAL A 182 8.29 12.73 -16.43
CA VAL A 182 7.77 13.97 -17.01
C VAL A 182 7.57 15.03 -15.92
N GLY A 183 7.03 14.66 -14.76
CA GLY A 183 6.89 15.57 -13.62
C GLY A 183 8.24 16.14 -13.15
N VAL A 184 9.25 15.29 -12.97
CA VAL A 184 10.61 15.71 -12.60
C VAL A 184 11.18 16.65 -13.65
N PHE A 185 11.04 16.34 -14.94
CA PHE A 185 11.49 17.21 -16.02
C PHE A 185 10.86 18.61 -15.91
N PHE A 186 9.54 18.70 -15.75
CA PHE A 186 8.86 20.00 -15.64
C PHE A 186 9.20 20.76 -14.34
N ILE A 187 9.45 20.06 -13.22
CA ILE A 187 9.95 20.67 -11.98
C ILE A 187 11.31 21.35 -12.25
N LEU A 188 12.23 20.65 -12.90
CA LEU A 188 13.57 21.18 -13.19
C LEU A 188 13.52 22.37 -14.16
N VAL A 189 12.76 22.28 -15.25
CA VAL A 189 12.63 23.33 -16.24
C VAL A 189 11.92 24.56 -15.67
N SER A 190 10.93 24.38 -14.78
CA SER A 190 10.22 25.49 -14.15
C SER A 190 10.97 26.11 -12.96
N GLY A 191 12.14 25.58 -12.57
CA GLY A 191 12.93 26.08 -11.44
C GLY A 191 12.24 25.84 -10.07
N LYS A 192 11.27 24.94 -10.00
CA LYS A 192 10.48 24.66 -8.77
C LYS A 192 11.11 23.58 -7.88
N TYR A 193 12.27 23.08 -8.24
CA TYR A 193 13.05 22.21 -7.38
C TYR A 193 13.77 23.05 -6.33
N ASN A 194 13.47 22.78 -5.06
CA ASN A 194 14.14 23.44 -3.94
C ASN A 194 15.07 22.46 -3.23
N PRO A 195 16.33 22.30 -3.70
CA PRO A 195 17.27 21.37 -3.12
C PRO A 195 17.67 21.84 -1.72
N GLY A 196 17.15 21.22 -0.68
CA GLY A 196 17.77 21.25 0.63
C GLY A 196 19.16 20.58 0.58
N ALA A 197 19.93 20.65 1.67
CA ALA A 197 21.23 19.97 1.78
C ALA A 197 21.05 18.46 1.61
N THR A 198 21.26 17.95 0.39
CA THR A 198 21.18 16.52 0.07
C THR A 198 22.51 15.85 0.43
N ALA A 199 22.68 15.51 1.70
CA ALA A 199 23.78 14.65 2.11
C ALA A 199 23.35 13.18 2.00
N LEU A 200 24.23 12.34 1.49
CA LEU A 200 24.04 10.89 1.53
C LEU A 200 24.09 10.46 3.00
N GLN A 201 22.93 10.12 3.56
CA GLN A 201 22.82 9.65 4.94
C GLN A 201 22.14 8.28 4.95
N PHE A 202 22.71 7.37 5.73
CA PHE A 202 22.02 6.11 6.04
C PHE A 202 20.92 6.38 7.07
N ALA A 203 19.79 5.70 6.92
CA ALA A 203 18.69 5.83 7.88
C ALA A 203 19.12 5.22 9.23
N PRO A 204 19.27 6.00 10.30
CA PRO A 204 19.07 5.45 11.63
C PRO A 204 17.53 5.34 11.81
N PRO A 205 16.97 4.12 11.94
CA PRO A 205 15.54 4.02 12.20
C PRO A 205 15.25 4.56 13.60
N ASN A 206 14.22 5.41 13.72
CA ASN A 206 13.71 5.80 15.01
C ASN A 206 13.03 4.60 15.68
N LEU A 207 13.34 4.35 16.93
CA LEU A 207 12.61 3.34 17.71
C LEU A 207 11.51 4.04 18.50
N TYR A 208 10.28 3.59 18.30
CA TYR A 208 9.11 4.17 18.95
C TYR A 208 8.62 3.26 20.06
N MET A 209 8.31 3.85 21.20
CA MET A 209 7.59 3.17 22.27
C MET A 209 6.08 3.23 21.98
N PRO A 210 5.38 2.09 21.95
CA PRO A 210 3.95 2.08 21.71
C PRO A 210 3.17 2.63 22.90
N ALA A 211 2.10 3.38 22.64
CA ALA A 211 1.06 3.69 23.60
C ALA A 211 -0.23 2.96 23.22
N PHE A 212 -0.93 2.39 24.19
CA PHE A 212 -2.15 1.64 23.96
C PHE A 212 -3.34 2.46 24.46
N SER A 213 -4.06 3.12 23.55
CA SER A 213 -5.33 3.78 23.83
C SER A 213 -6.50 2.98 23.29
N TRP A 214 -7.62 3.05 23.98
CA TRP A 214 -8.83 2.34 23.57
C TRP A 214 -9.37 2.83 22.22
N GLN A 215 -9.23 4.14 21.97
CA GLN A 215 -9.62 4.76 20.71
C GLN A 215 -8.82 4.18 19.54
N ALA A 216 -7.49 4.17 19.63
CA ALA A 216 -6.62 3.65 18.58
C ALA A 216 -6.88 2.15 18.30
N MET A 217 -7.14 1.35 19.38
CA MET A 217 -7.45 -0.07 19.24
C MET A 217 -8.74 -0.30 18.45
N ILE A 218 -9.82 0.39 18.78
CA ILE A 218 -11.11 0.24 18.09
C ILE A 218 -11.02 0.79 16.66
N GLU A 219 -10.44 1.97 16.50
CA GLU A 219 -10.40 2.66 15.21
C GLU A 219 -9.55 1.95 14.17
N LEU A 220 -8.36 1.47 14.53
CA LEU A 220 -7.37 1.02 13.58
C LEU A 220 -7.19 -0.49 13.49
N VAL A 221 -7.30 -1.25 14.59
CA VAL A 221 -6.88 -2.66 14.58
C VAL A 221 -7.69 -3.50 13.60
N VAL A 222 -9.01 -3.42 13.65
CA VAL A 222 -9.87 -4.21 12.76
C VAL A 222 -9.79 -3.74 11.30
N PRO A 223 -9.92 -2.44 10.98
CA PRO A 223 -9.74 -1.96 9.61
C PRO A 223 -8.37 -2.29 9.02
N LEU A 224 -7.27 -2.13 9.77
CA LEU A 224 -5.95 -2.50 9.32
C LEU A 224 -5.82 -4.00 9.04
N ALA A 225 -6.31 -4.86 9.94
CA ALA A 225 -6.29 -6.31 9.72
C ALA A 225 -7.07 -6.70 8.45
N ILE A 226 -8.22 -6.07 8.21
CA ILE A 226 -9.03 -6.27 6.99
C ILE A 226 -8.24 -5.81 5.76
N THR A 227 -7.62 -4.63 5.79
CA THR A 227 -6.84 -4.13 4.64
C THR A 227 -5.67 -5.05 4.30
N VAL A 228 -5.05 -5.68 5.28
CA VAL A 228 -3.97 -6.64 5.06
C VAL A 228 -4.51 -7.98 4.59
N LEU A 229 -5.34 -8.64 5.42
CA LEU A 229 -5.69 -10.05 5.19
C LEU A 229 -6.67 -10.23 4.04
N VAL A 230 -7.66 -9.33 3.91
CA VAL A 230 -8.72 -9.45 2.91
C VAL A 230 -8.33 -8.73 1.62
N VAL A 231 -7.92 -7.46 1.69
CA VAL A 231 -7.69 -6.66 0.49
C VAL A 231 -6.34 -6.99 -0.14
N GLN A 232 -5.25 -6.78 0.58
CA GLN A 232 -3.90 -6.89 0.01
C GLN A 232 -3.46 -8.34 -0.19
N ASN A 233 -3.55 -9.17 0.86
CA ASN A 233 -3.19 -10.58 0.75
C ASN A 233 -4.15 -11.32 -0.19
N GLY A 234 -5.46 -11.00 -0.16
CA GLY A 234 -6.44 -11.55 -1.09
C GLY A 234 -6.06 -11.28 -2.54
N GLN A 235 -5.68 -10.05 -2.87
CA GLN A 235 -5.18 -9.68 -4.20
C GLN A 235 -3.89 -10.44 -4.54
N GLY A 236 -2.94 -10.51 -3.59
CA GLY A 236 -1.69 -11.25 -3.76
C GLY A 236 -1.92 -12.73 -4.04
N PHE A 237 -2.83 -13.38 -3.31
CA PHE A 237 -3.20 -14.79 -3.53
C PHE A 237 -3.83 -15.01 -4.91
N ALA A 238 -4.75 -14.12 -5.32
CA ALA A 238 -5.40 -14.20 -6.63
C ALA A 238 -4.39 -14.11 -7.77
N VAL A 239 -3.48 -13.14 -7.72
CA VAL A 239 -2.43 -12.93 -8.72
C VAL A 239 -1.47 -14.11 -8.81
N LEU A 240 -0.98 -14.59 -7.68
CA LEU A 240 -0.07 -15.74 -7.63
C LEU A 240 -0.73 -17.02 -8.12
N SER A 241 -1.99 -17.24 -7.75
CA SER A 241 -2.76 -18.41 -8.23
C SER A 241 -3.01 -18.34 -9.73
N ALA A 242 -3.32 -17.15 -10.28
CA ALA A 242 -3.46 -16.94 -11.71
C ALA A 242 -2.17 -17.22 -12.48
N ALA A 243 -1.00 -16.93 -11.88
CA ALA A 243 0.32 -17.28 -12.40
C ALA A 243 0.71 -18.76 -12.14
N GLY A 244 -0.21 -19.56 -11.60
CA GLY A 244 -0.05 -20.99 -11.35
C GLY A 244 0.72 -21.34 -10.08
N HIS A 245 1.05 -20.37 -9.21
CA HIS A 245 1.67 -20.62 -7.91
C HIS A 245 0.65 -21.10 -6.86
N LYS A 246 1.14 -21.70 -5.79
CA LYS A 246 0.34 -22.12 -4.63
C LYS A 246 0.84 -21.40 -3.38
N PRO A 247 0.37 -20.16 -3.12
CA PRO A 247 0.86 -19.38 -1.99
C PRO A 247 0.50 -20.04 -0.65
N PRO A 248 1.44 -20.09 0.32
CA PRO A 248 1.20 -20.66 1.64
C PRO A 248 0.43 -19.67 2.52
N ILE A 249 -0.91 -19.65 2.43
CA ILE A 249 -1.80 -18.64 3.01
C ILE A 249 -1.52 -18.38 4.49
N ASN A 250 -1.45 -19.45 5.32
CA ASN A 250 -1.23 -19.30 6.76
C ASN A 250 0.18 -18.76 7.08
N ALA A 251 1.21 -19.26 6.37
CA ALA A 251 2.57 -18.78 6.58
C ALA A 251 2.72 -17.31 6.17
N ILE A 252 2.03 -16.88 5.12
CA ILE A 252 1.98 -15.47 4.70
C ILE A 252 1.30 -14.61 5.77
N ALA A 253 0.17 -15.07 6.33
CA ALA A 253 -0.51 -14.34 7.41
C ALA A 253 0.35 -14.25 8.69
N VAL A 254 1.05 -15.32 9.03
CA VAL A 254 2.04 -15.32 10.15
C VAL A 254 3.15 -14.32 9.87
N ALA A 255 3.71 -14.31 8.64
CA ALA A 255 4.75 -13.35 8.26
C ALA A 255 4.23 -11.89 8.29
N CYS A 256 3.00 -11.66 7.83
CA CYS A 256 2.36 -10.34 7.91
C CYS A 256 2.19 -9.92 9.38
N GLY A 257 1.73 -10.81 10.25
CA GLY A 257 1.58 -10.52 11.68
C GLY A 257 2.92 -10.21 12.36
N ALA A 258 3.88 -11.11 12.24
CA ALA A 258 5.22 -10.93 12.82
C ALA A 258 5.95 -9.72 12.23
N GLY A 259 5.88 -9.56 10.90
CA GLY A 259 6.45 -8.41 10.19
C GLY A 259 5.84 -7.09 10.68
N SER A 260 4.51 -7.03 10.85
CA SER A 260 3.81 -5.83 11.33
C SER A 260 4.23 -5.44 12.75
N ILE A 261 4.44 -6.42 13.64
CA ILE A 261 4.95 -6.14 14.99
C ILE A 261 6.36 -5.52 14.91
N VAL A 262 7.24 -6.10 14.10
CA VAL A 262 8.62 -5.61 13.97
C VAL A 262 8.66 -4.23 13.29
N THR A 263 7.92 -4.05 12.20
CA THR A 263 7.90 -2.78 11.45
C THR A 263 7.24 -1.65 12.24
N ALA A 264 6.30 -1.97 13.14
CA ALA A 264 5.66 -0.99 14.01
C ALA A 264 6.67 -0.25 14.92
N PHE A 265 7.68 -0.96 15.46
CA PHE A 265 8.69 -0.32 16.30
C PHE A 265 9.54 0.73 15.58
N VAL A 266 9.59 0.69 14.26
CA VAL A 266 10.23 1.73 13.44
C VAL A 266 9.20 2.67 12.77
N GLY A 267 7.96 2.68 13.25
CA GLY A 267 6.92 3.58 12.79
C GLY A 267 6.27 3.21 11.46
N SER A 268 6.48 1.98 10.95
CA SER A 268 5.89 1.57 9.68
C SER A 268 4.57 0.84 9.87
N VAL A 269 3.61 1.14 8.99
CA VAL A 269 2.32 0.46 8.93
C VAL A 269 2.48 -1.02 8.56
N SER A 270 1.44 -1.79 8.86
CA SER A 270 1.40 -3.26 8.75
C SER A 270 1.93 -3.82 7.43
N THR A 271 2.73 -4.87 7.56
CA THR A 271 3.26 -5.72 6.47
C THR A 271 2.13 -6.47 5.76
N CYS A 272 2.20 -6.55 4.43
CA CYS A 272 1.28 -7.36 3.63
C CYS A 272 1.97 -8.03 2.44
N LEU A 273 1.35 -9.09 1.89
CA LEU A 273 1.73 -9.63 0.59
C LEU A 273 1.23 -8.68 -0.50
N THR A 274 2.13 -8.06 -1.25
CA THR A 274 1.74 -7.07 -2.27
C THR A 274 1.20 -7.71 -3.55
N GLY A 275 -0.04 -7.37 -3.93
CA GLY A 275 -0.65 -7.85 -5.18
C GLY A 275 0.06 -7.33 -6.44
N PRO A 276 0.18 -6.00 -6.64
CA PRO A 276 0.70 -5.43 -7.88
C PRO A 276 2.15 -5.84 -8.20
N VAL A 277 3.04 -5.82 -7.20
CA VAL A 277 4.44 -6.22 -7.43
C VAL A 277 4.53 -7.70 -7.79
N ASN A 278 3.80 -8.56 -7.06
CA ASN A 278 3.75 -9.99 -7.36
C ASN A 278 3.15 -10.27 -8.75
N ALA A 279 2.18 -9.46 -9.21
CA ALA A 279 1.68 -9.52 -10.60
C ALA A 279 2.79 -9.24 -11.62
N ILE A 280 3.55 -8.15 -11.41
CA ILE A 280 4.61 -7.73 -12.33
C ILE A 280 5.69 -8.82 -12.42
N ILE A 281 6.19 -9.30 -11.28
CA ILE A 281 7.31 -10.26 -11.27
C ILE A 281 6.93 -11.68 -11.69
N SER A 282 5.64 -12.00 -11.74
CA SER A 282 5.11 -13.27 -12.21
C SER A 282 4.50 -13.22 -13.62
N SER A 283 4.57 -12.07 -14.30
CA SER A 283 3.94 -11.85 -15.60
C SER A 283 4.73 -12.42 -16.79
N ALA A 284 6.02 -12.70 -16.64
CA ALA A 284 6.89 -13.11 -17.73
C ALA A 284 7.92 -14.15 -17.30
N GLY A 285 8.28 -15.02 -18.23
CA GLY A 285 9.26 -16.07 -18.00
C GLY A 285 8.67 -17.37 -17.45
N GLU A 286 9.54 -18.24 -16.97
CA GLU A 286 9.18 -19.55 -16.45
C GLU A 286 8.79 -19.49 -14.97
N LYS A 287 7.66 -20.07 -14.63
CA LYS A 287 7.08 -20.08 -13.29
C LYS A 287 8.08 -20.40 -12.18
N HIS A 288 8.90 -21.44 -12.36
CA HIS A 288 9.82 -21.92 -11.33
C HIS A 288 10.98 -20.96 -11.05
N ARG A 289 11.18 -19.94 -11.89
CA ARG A 289 12.22 -18.93 -11.80
C ARG A 289 11.72 -17.56 -11.30
N HIS A 290 10.41 -17.33 -11.22
CA HIS A 290 9.82 -16.05 -10.77
C HIS A 290 10.34 -15.59 -9.40
N TYR A 291 10.68 -16.52 -8.50
CA TYR A 291 11.20 -16.18 -7.18
C TYR A 291 12.48 -15.35 -7.24
N THR A 292 13.28 -15.49 -8.32
CA THR A 292 14.53 -14.73 -8.47
C THR A 292 14.26 -13.23 -8.69
N ALA A 293 13.19 -12.88 -9.40
CA ALA A 293 12.73 -11.50 -9.50
C ALA A 293 12.29 -10.96 -8.14
N GLY A 294 11.59 -11.77 -7.33
CA GLY A 294 11.21 -11.39 -5.97
C GLY A 294 12.41 -11.14 -5.04
N VAL A 295 13.46 -11.97 -5.15
CA VAL A 295 14.72 -11.75 -4.41
C VAL A 295 15.37 -10.44 -4.83
N LEU A 296 15.41 -10.13 -6.13
CA LEU A 296 15.94 -8.85 -6.62
C LEU A 296 15.14 -7.66 -6.08
N VAL A 297 13.80 -7.74 -6.09
CA VAL A 297 12.95 -6.70 -5.46
C VAL A 297 13.33 -6.51 -4.00
N GLY A 298 13.50 -7.60 -3.26
CA GLY A 298 13.92 -7.54 -1.85
C GLY A 298 15.29 -6.88 -1.67
N LEU A 299 16.29 -7.21 -2.49
CA LEU A 299 17.63 -6.59 -2.44
C LEU A 299 17.58 -5.08 -2.74
N LEU A 300 16.81 -4.68 -3.76
CA LEU A 300 16.62 -3.27 -4.08
C LEU A 300 15.85 -2.54 -2.96
N ALA A 301 14.88 -3.21 -2.33
CA ALA A 301 14.16 -2.67 -1.19
C ALA A 301 15.07 -2.47 0.04
N LEU A 302 16.03 -3.37 0.29
CA LEU A 302 17.03 -3.17 1.35
C LEU A 302 17.83 -1.89 1.10
N ALA A 303 18.35 -1.71 -0.12
CA ALA A 303 19.13 -0.53 -0.48
C ALA A 303 18.30 0.75 -0.35
N PHE A 304 17.05 0.75 -0.85
CA PHE A 304 16.15 1.88 -0.78
C PHE A 304 15.78 2.24 0.66
N GLY A 305 15.46 1.25 1.50
CA GLY A 305 15.16 1.46 2.91
C GLY A 305 16.33 2.06 3.69
N LEU A 306 17.57 1.57 3.44
CA LEU A 306 18.79 2.13 4.05
C LEU A 306 19.03 3.58 3.63
N LEU A 307 18.67 3.96 2.41
CA LEU A 307 18.84 5.30 1.86
C LEU A 307 17.56 6.15 1.98
N SER A 308 16.58 5.74 2.79
CA SER A 308 15.30 6.42 2.92
C SER A 308 15.40 7.93 3.22
N PRO A 309 16.34 8.46 4.04
CA PRO A 309 16.46 9.90 4.24
C PRO A 309 16.74 10.67 2.94
N LEU A 310 17.57 10.09 2.06
CA LEU A 310 17.87 10.70 0.76
C LEU A 310 16.59 10.78 -0.10
N PHE A 311 15.84 9.68 -0.21
CA PHE A 311 14.63 9.64 -1.02
C PHE A 311 13.51 10.51 -0.45
N VAL A 312 13.35 10.56 0.86
CA VAL A 312 12.38 11.45 1.52
C VAL A 312 12.72 12.91 1.20
N ARG A 313 13.98 13.34 1.37
CA ARG A 313 14.41 14.70 1.06
C ARG A 313 14.22 15.05 -0.41
N LEU A 314 14.62 14.15 -1.32
CA LEU A 314 14.42 14.36 -2.76
C LEU A 314 12.96 14.61 -3.10
N LEU A 315 12.05 13.81 -2.53
CA LEU A 315 10.61 13.95 -2.78
C LEU A 315 10.03 15.20 -2.10
N LEU A 316 10.38 15.48 -0.84
CA LEU A 316 9.94 16.69 -0.14
C LEU A 316 10.49 17.97 -0.75
N SER A 317 11.59 17.91 -1.52
CA SER A 317 12.13 19.02 -2.29
C SER A 317 11.33 19.33 -3.58
N THR A 318 10.34 18.49 -3.92
CA THR A 318 9.43 18.70 -5.05
C THR A 318 8.17 19.44 -4.60
N PRO A 319 7.46 20.13 -5.53
CA PRO A 319 6.17 20.74 -5.21
C PRO A 319 5.16 19.73 -4.64
N PRO A 320 4.33 20.09 -3.64
CA PRO A 320 3.31 19.21 -3.10
C PRO A 320 2.35 18.63 -4.16
N ALA A 321 2.06 19.40 -5.20
CA ALA A 321 1.24 18.96 -6.33
C ALA A 321 1.85 17.79 -7.10
N PHE A 322 3.19 17.66 -7.17
CA PHE A 322 3.87 16.52 -7.77
C PHE A 322 3.56 15.23 -7.00
N ILE A 323 3.69 15.27 -5.66
CA ILE A 323 3.42 14.14 -4.78
C ILE A 323 1.94 13.77 -4.85
N ALA A 324 1.04 14.76 -4.80
CA ALA A 324 -0.41 14.55 -4.90
C ALA A 324 -0.82 13.95 -6.26
N ALA A 325 -0.26 14.45 -7.37
CA ALA A 325 -0.51 13.91 -8.69
C ALA A 325 0.02 12.47 -8.83
N LEU A 326 1.23 12.20 -8.36
CA LEU A 326 1.82 10.86 -8.41
C LEU A 326 1.01 9.86 -7.57
N GLY A 327 0.63 10.22 -6.35
CA GLY A 327 -0.22 9.40 -5.47
C GLY A 327 -1.60 9.16 -6.08
N GLY A 328 -2.23 10.19 -6.63
CA GLY A 328 -3.54 10.09 -7.28
C GLY A 328 -3.52 9.20 -8.52
N LEU A 329 -2.53 9.38 -9.41
CA LEU A 329 -2.35 8.53 -10.59
C LEU A 329 -2.12 7.05 -10.22
N ALA A 330 -1.34 6.80 -9.16
CA ALA A 330 -1.10 5.44 -8.66
C ALA A 330 -2.40 4.79 -8.16
N MET A 331 -3.31 5.58 -7.58
CA MET A 331 -4.56 5.05 -6.99
C MET A 331 -5.73 4.94 -7.97
N LEU A 332 -5.67 5.51 -9.17
CA LEU A 332 -6.79 5.49 -10.12
C LEU A 332 -7.32 4.07 -10.40
N ARG A 333 -6.43 3.10 -10.64
CA ARG A 333 -6.81 1.72 -10.90
C ARG A 333 -7.37 1.01 -9.67
N VAL A 334 -6.79 1.30 -8.50
CA VAL A 334 -7.27 0.75 -7.23
C VAL A 334 -8.67 1.29 -6.93
N LEU A 335 -8.86 2.58 -7.12
CA LEU A 335 -10.16 3.25 -6.94
C LEU A 335 -11.21 2.68 -7.92
N GLN A 336 -10.87 2.54 -9.21
CA GLN A 336 -11.74 1.92 -10.21
C GLN A 336 -12.18 0.51 -9.79
N THR A 337 -11.24 -0.31 -9.33
CA THR A 337 -11.54 -1.68 -8.88
C THR A 337 -12.41 -1.67 -7.62
N ALA A 338 -12.10 -0.77 -6.67
CA ALA A 338 -12.86 -0.65 -5.43
C ALA A 338 -14.34 -0.29 -5.71
N PHE A 339 -14.59 0.69 -6.58
CA PHE A 339 -15.95 1.03 -7.01
C PHE A 339 -16.64 -0.13 -7.73
N GLY A 340 -15.95 -0.79 -8.66
CA GLY A 340 -16.49 -1.92 -9.41
C GLY A 340 -16.94 -3.07 -8.51
N VAL A 341 -16.16 -3.40 -7.48
CA VAL A 341 -16.52 -4.45 -6.52
C VAL A 341 -17.58 -3.98 -5.52
N ALA A 342 -17.47 -2.74 -5.02
CA ALA A 342 -18.41 -2.21 -4.03
C ALA A 342 -19.85 -2.13 -4.55
N PHE A 343 -20.03 -1.73 -5.80
CA PHE A 343 -21.36 -1.46 -6.38
C PHE A 343 -21.76 -2.42 -7.50
N GLY A 344 -21.02 -3.51 -7.69
CA GLY A 344 -21.25 -4.47 -8.78
C GLY A 344 -22.31 -5.55 -8.51
N GLY A 345 -23.03 -5.52 -7.38
CA GLY A 345 -23.99 -6.59 -7.10
C GLY A 345 -24.56 -6.62 -5.69
N LYS A 346 -24.30 -7.70 -4.94
CA LYS A 346 -24.79 -7.90 -3.57
C LYS A 346 -24.30 -6.84 -2.58
N PHE A 347 -25.01 -6.65 -1.49
CA PHE A 347 -24.68 -5.70 -0.42
C PHE A 347 -24.57 -4.23 -0.89
N ALA A 348 -25.28 -3.87 -1.96
CA ALA A 348 -25.13 -2.55 -2.60
C ALA A 348 -25.54 -1.39 -1.68
N LEU A 349 -26.58 -1.55 -0.87
CA LEU A 349 -27.04 -0.53 0.06
C LEU A 349 -26.06 -0.38 1.24
N GLY A 350 -25.62 -1.49 1.83
CA GLY A 350 -24.60 -1.45 2.88
C GLY A 350 -23.28 -0.88 2.39
N ALA A 351 -22.85 -1.23 1.16
CA ALA A 351 -21.70 -0.65 0.52
C ALA A 351 -21.85 0.86 0.32
N LEU A 352 -23.03 1.34 -0.15
CA LEU A 352 -23.31 2.76 -0.31
C LEU A 352 -23.19 3.51 1.03
N VAL A 353 -23.81 2.98 2.09
CA VAL A 353 -23.76 3.58 3.43
C VAL A 353 -22.33 3.60 3.95
N THR A 354 -21.58 2.49 3.80
CA THR A 354 -20.14 2.44 4.17
C THR A 354 -19.36 3.54 3.44
N PHE A 355 -19.54 3.68 2.14
CA PHE A 355 -18.86 4.69 1.33
C PHE A 355 -19.21 6.11 1.81
N LEU A 356 -20.50 6.43 1.99
CA LEU A 356 -20.93 7.75 2.42
C LEU A 356 -20.39 8.13 3.80
N VAL A 357 -20.47 7.21 4.78
CA VAL A 357 -19.93 7.44 6.12
C VAL A 357 -18.42 7.65 6.07
N THR A 358 -17.72 6.83 5.29
CA THR A 358 -16.25 6.94 5.16
C THR A 358 -15.84 8.26 4.50
N VAL A 359 -16.54 8.70 3.45
CA VAL A 359 -16.25 9.96 2.74
C VAL A 359 -16.60 11.19 3.58
N ALA A 360 -17.67 11.10 4.38
CA ALA A 360 -18.07 12.20 5.27
C ALA A 360 -16.98 12.55 6.29
N ASP A 361 -16.11 11.58 6.65
CA ASP A 361 -14.94 11.76 7.51
C ASP A 361 -15.24 12.38 8.88
N VAL A 362 -16.43 12.08 9.41
CA VAL A 362 -16.88 12.57 10.71
C VAL A 362 -16.54 11.52 11.77
N PRO A 363 -15.63 11.82 12.72
CA PRO A 363 -15.36 10.90 13.80
C PRO A 363 -16.56 10.84 14.76
N ILE A 364 -16.94 9.63 15.17
CA ILE A 364 -17.99 9.38 16.15
C ILE A 364 -17.32 8.76 17.39
N PHE A 365 -17.54 9.33 18.57
CA PHE A 365 -16.84 8.96 19.80
C PHE A 365 -15.31 9.01 19.69
N ASN A 366 -14.78 9.96 18.92
CA ASN A 366 -13.36 10.08 18.61
C ASN A 366 -12.76 8.82 17.92
N ILE A 367 -13.56 8.11 17.14
CA ILE A 367 -13.17 6.95 16.33
C ILE A 367 -13.42 7.31 14.87
N GLY A 368 -12.44 7.06 13.99
CA GLY A 368 -12.45 7.48 12.60
C GLY A 368 -13.59 6.89 11.77
N ALA A 369 -14.00 7.65 10.77
CA ALA A 369 -15.18 7.37 9.94
C ALA A 369 -15.10 6.05 9.18
N ALA A 370 -13.89 5.57 8.83
CA ALA A 370 -13.71 4.31 8.10
C ALA A 370 -14.17 3.08 8.93
N PHE A 371 -13.90 3.10 10.24
CA PHE A 371 -14.40 2.06 11.15
C PHE A 371 -15.92 2.09 11.21
N TRP A 372 -16.51 3.26 11.43
CA TRP A 372 -17.96 3.40 11.51
C TRP A 372 -18.65 3.09 10.18
N GLY A 373 -18.01 3.41 9.07
CA GLY A 373 -18.46 3.01 7.74
C GLY A 373 -18.65 1.50 7.64
N LEU A 374 -17.66 0.72 8.09
CA LEU A 374 -17.75 -0.74 8.12
C LEU A 374 -18.88 -1.22 9.05
N VAL A 375 -18.94 -0.71 10.29
CA VAL A 375 -19.92 -1.14 11.29
C VAL A 375 -21.34 -0.81 10.85
N ILE A 376 -21.59 0.43 10.45
CA ILE A 376 -22.92 0.88 10.03
C ILE A 376 -23.34 0.20 8.73
N GLY A 377 -22.45 0.14 7.73
CA GLY A 377 -22.74 -0.50 6.45
C GLY A 377 -23.04 -1.98 6.58
N PHE A 378 -22.24 -2.71 7.41
CA PHE A 378 -22.55 -4.11 7.74
C PHE A 378 -23.88 -4.25 8.45
N GLY A 379 -24.20 -3.37 9.43
CA GLY A 379 -25.47 -3.36 10.15
C GLY A 379 -26.66 -3.13 9.21
N VAL A 380 -26.54 -2.18 8.28
CA VAL A 380 -27.57 -1.91 7.26
C VAL A 380 -27.79 -3.12 6.37
N SER A 381 -26.72 -3.72 5.85
CA SER A 381 -26.84 -4.95 5.06
C SER A 381 -27.46 -6.09 5.85
N TRP A 382 -27.07 -6.27 7.11
CA TRP A 382 -27.62 -7.29 7.98
C TRP A 382 -29.14 -7.12 8.20
N LEU A 383 -29.60 -5.88 8.29
CA LEU A 383 -31.02 -5.58 8.50
C LEU A 383 -31.84 -5.63 7.20
N LEU A 384 -31.32 -5.05 6.12
CA LEU A 384 -32.08 -4.77 4.89
C LEU A 384 -31.72 -5.68 3.71
N GLU A 385 -30.52 -6.29 3.70
CA GLU A 385 -30.02 -7.12 2.59
C GLU A 385 -29.74 -8.57 3.04
N ARG A 386 -30.54 -9.10 3.97
CA ARG A 386 -30.34 -10.44 4.54
C ARG A 386 -30.26 -11.56 3.51
N LYS A 387 -30.86 -11.39 2.35
CA LYS A 387 -30.84 -12.40 1.28
C LYS A 387 -29.41 -12.59 0.72
N ASP A 388 -28.61 -11.55 0.74
CA ASP A 388 -27.24 -11.56 0.18
C ASP A 388 -26.26 -12.37 1.04
N PHE A 389 -26.57 -12.58 2.33
CA PHE A 389 -25.80 -13.43 3.24
C PHE A 389 -26.13 -14.93 3.09
N ARG A 390 -27.24 -15.28 2.44
CA ARG A 390 -27.73 -16.65 2.30
C ARG A 390 -27.40 -17.30 0.96
N SER A 391 -26.84 -16.54 0.07
CA SER A 391 -26.51 -16.90 -1.31
C SER A 391 -24.97 -16.91 -1.47
#